data_204a0c0201aa1b37da072334bb81e5ca
#
_entry.id   204a0c0201aa1b37da072334bb81e5ca
#
_cell.length_a   1.000
_cell.length_b   1.000
_cell.length_c   1.000
_cell.angle_alpha   90.00
_cell.angle_beta   90.00
_cell.angle_gamma   90.00
#
_symmetry.space_group_name_H-M   'P 1'
#
loop_
_entity.id
_entity.type
_entity.pdbx_description
1 polymer ?
#
loop_
_entity_poly.entity_id
_entity_poly.type
_entity_poly.pdbx_seq_one_letter_code
_entity_poly.pdbx_strand_id
1 'polypeptide(L)'
;MLKKVSNIVVKPFLMNQLKNISPRMSFINSMGSHSLWKPIKEKYNWSGTLIVRESPGLYKSSSIESILNRFNYYDYFIFVSDLVRKKWLEFSEIDAAKSFYIPNCVWEKRVGEISQNSKSNVKKKLFGNDDQFIAICAGEVKYRKGQDLIIENLKLICDLIPNFKLLLLGRQNQTFIKELKNILFNLDLENKVEFIPHQPNAIKYIYAADALLQPSRSEALPRTILEAMALKTPIVASDVDGIPELVEDNRSAILFSLSNIDKMIDGINTIYSNHSFRNQITENAHKRYWDNFSRRNHIQNYSEFIKQIPNV
;
A
#
# COMPACT_ATOMS: atom_id res chain seq x y z
N MET A 1 4.65 -24.22 -8.75
CA MET A 1 4.27 -24.88 -10.01
C MET A 1 3.32 -24.06 -10.86
N LEU A 2 2.24 -23.47 -10.35
CA LEU A 2 1.26 -22.64 -11.11
C LEU A 2 1.85 -21.42 -11.84
N LYS A 3 2.89 -20.73 -11.30
CA LYS A 3 3.56 -19.61 -11.99
C LYS A 3 4.33 -20.02 -13.26
N LYS A 4 4.85 -21.25 -13.34
CA LYS A 4 5.54 -21.75 -14.54
C LYS A 4 4.55 -22.15 -15.64
N VAL A 5 3.39 -22.71 -15.27
CA VAL A 5 2.35 -23.11 -16.24
C VAL A 5 1.69 -21.87 -16.86
N SER A 6 1.42 -20.80 -16.08
CA SER A 6 0.85 -19.56 -16.62
C SER A 6 1.75 -18.88 -17.65
N ASN A 7 3.08 -18.90 -17.46
CA ASN A 7 4.03 -18.31 -18.42
C ASN A 7 4.14 -19.10 -19.74
N ILE A 8 3.93 -20.40 -19.71
CA ILE A 8 4.03 -21.26 -20.92
C ILE A 8 2.81 -21.06 -21.82
N VAL A 9 1.61 -20.88 -21.24
CA VAL A 9 0.36 -20.76 -22.00
C VAL A 9 0.01 -19.31 -22.36
N VAL A 10 0.20 -18.39 -21.40
CA VAL A 10 -0.18 -16.97 -21.60
C VAL A 10 0.76 -16.24 -22.53
N LYS A 11 2.06 -16.55 -22.54
CA LYS A 11 3.06 -15.86 -23.36
C LYS A 11 2.86 -16.04 -24.87
N PRO A 12 2.68 -17.25 -25.43
CA PRO A 12 2.37 -17.43 -26.85
C PRO A 12 1.04 -16.80 -27.25
N PHE A 13 0.00 -16.93 -26.43
CA PHE A 13 -1.29 -16.31 -26.66
C PHE A 13 -1.18 -14.78 -26.72
N LEU A 14 -0.52 -14.16 -25.74
CA LEU A 14 -0.27 -12.72 -25.69
C LEU A 14 0.50 -12.25 -26.94
N MET A 15 1.58 -12.94 -27.30
CA MET A 15 2.41 -12.60 -28.46
C MET A 15 1.61 -12.69 -29.79
N ASN A 16 0.65 -13.60 -29.88
CA ASN A 16 -0.24 -13.69 -31.06
C ASN A 16 -1.22 -12.52 -31.13
N GLN A 17 -1.79 -12.11 -29.99
CA GLN A 17 -2.70 -10.95 -29.93
C GLN A 17 -1.99 -9.63 -30.27
N LEU A 18 -0.69 -9.52 -29.98
CA LEU A 18 0.10 -8.31 -30.19
C LEU A 18 0.61 -8.13 -31.64
N LYS A 19 0.48 -9.13 -32.52
CA LYS A 19 1.04 -9.09 -33.89
C LYS A 19 0.57 -7.89 -34.73
N ASN A 20 -0.67 -7.43 -34.51
CA ASN A 20 -1.30 -6.35 -35.29
C ASN A 20 -1.38 -5.04 -34.49
N ILE A 21 -0.67 -4.94 -33.34
CA ILE A 21 -0.66 -3.76 -32.50
C ILE A 21 0.70 -3.06 -32.66
N SER A 22 0.67 -1.74 -32.82
CA SER A 22 1.88 -0.91 -32.83
C SER A 22 1.67 0.27 -31.89
N PRO A 23 1.82 0.06 -30.57
CA PRO A 23 1.60 1.13 -29.61
C PRO A 23 2.74 2.15 -29.67
N ARG A 24 2.41 3.43 -29.58
CA ARG A 24 3.42 4.49 -29.41
C ARG A 24 4.16 4.36 -28.07
N MET A 25 3.45 3.90 -27.03
CA MET A 25 3.98 3.67 -25.70
C MET A 25 3.29 2.49 -25.02
N SER A 26 4.05 1.77 -24.20
CA SER A 26 3.54 0.65 -23.37
C SER A 26 3.80 0.94 -21.88
N PHE A 27 2.80 0.76 -21.03
CA PHE A 27 2.95 0.88 -19.60
C PHE A 27 3.06 -0.51 -18.95
N ILE A 28 4.15 -0.75 -18.25
CA ILE A 28 4.44 -2.00 -17.55
C ILE A 28 4.24 -1.79 -16.05
N ASN A 29 3.20 -2.39 -15.52
CA ASN A 29 2.77 -2.18 -14.13
C ASN A 29 3.54 -3.11 -13.17
N SER A 30 4.56 -2.58 -12.51
CA SER A 30 5.46 -3.22 -11.57
C SER A 30 6.55 -4.11 -12.18
N MET A 31 7.64 -4.27 -11.43
CA MET A 31 8.77 -5.15 -11.75
C MET A 31 8.36 -6.62 -11.95
N GLY A 32 7.26 -7.05 -11.33
CA GLY A 32 6.70 -8.39 -11.47
C GLY A 32 6.24 -8.72 -12.89
N SER A 33 5.97 -7.72 -13.72
CA SER A 33 5.54 -7.89 -15.12
C SER A 33 6.71 -8.01 -16.12
N HIS A 34 7.96 -7.89 -15.66
CA HIS A 34 9.15 -7.94 -16.52
C HIS A 34 9.24 -9.21 -17.39
N SER A 35 8.90 -10.37 -16.82
CA SER A 35 8.93 -11.66 -17.55
C SER A 35 7.99 -11.71 -18.76
N LEU A 36 6.93 -10.89 -18.77
CA LEU A 36 6.02 -10.72 -19.90
C LEU A 36 6.52 -9.64 -20.86
N TRP A 37 7.12 -8.56 -20.33
CA TRP A 37 7.57 -7.43 -21.13
C TRP A 37 8.84 -7.74 -21.94
N LYS A 38 9.86 -8.34 -21.32
CA LYS A 38 11.15 -8.60 -21.95
C LYS A 38 11.03 -9.19 -23.36
N PRO A 39 10.28 -10.29 -23.62
CA PRO A 39 10.15 -10.86 -24.96
C PRO A 39 9.42 -9.93 -25.96
N ILE A 40 8.53 -9.05 -25.47
CA ILE A 40 7.85 -8.06 -26.31
C ILE A 40 8.85 -7.00 -26.76
N LYS A 41 9.63 -6.45 -25.84
CA LYS A 41 10.69 -5.47 -26.12
C LYS A 41 11.71 -6.02 -27.09
N GLU A 42 12.21 -7.25 -26.87
CA GLU A 42 13.19 -7.90 -27.74
C GLU A 42 12.65 -8.13 -29.16
N LYS A 43 11.37 -8.46 -29.32
CA LYS A 43 10.79 -8.78 -30.61
C LYS A 43 10.33 -7.55 -31.41
N TYR A 44 9.70 -6.57 -30.72
CA TYR A 44 9.01 -5.45 -31.40
C TYR A 44 9.73 -4.11 -31.17
N ASN A 45 10.68 -4.05 -30.25
CA ASN A 45 11.39 -2.83 -29.82
C ASN A 45 10.44 -1.66 -29.45
N TRP A 46 9.27 -1.97 -28.89
CA TRP A 46 8.31 -0.95 -28.47
C TRP A 46 8.85 -0.11 -27.31
N SER A 47 8.44 1.16 -27.26
CA SER A 47 8.74 2.01 -26.12
C SER A 47 8.02 1.53 -24.86
N GLY A 48 8.76 1.32 -23.79
CA GLY A 48 8.27 0.79 -22.52
C GLY A 48 8.51 1.73 -21.35
N THR A 49 7.43 2.04 -20.63
CA THR A 49 7.48 2.78 -19.37
C THR A 49 7.21 1.83 -18.21
N LEU A 50 8.19 1.66 -17.32
CA LEU A 50 8.01 0.87 -16.10
C LEU A 50 7.40 1.71 -14.99
N ILE A 51 6.30 1.25 -14.42
CA ILE A 51 5.75 1.81 -13.17
C ILE A 51 6.37 1.07 -12.00
N VAL A 52 7.27 1.72 -11.27
CA VAL A 52 8.02 1.15 -10.14
C VAL A 52 7.19 1.33 -8.86
N ARG A 53 6.78 0.21 -8.29
CA ARG A 53 5.93 0.12 -7.08
C ARG A 53 6.65 -0.53 -5.91
N GLU A 54 7.91 -0.80 -6.06
CA GLU A 54 8.74 -1.52 -5.11
C GLU A 54 9.88 -0.62 -4.61
N SER A 55 10.13 -0.64 -3.29
CA SER A 55 11.33 -0.01 -2.70
C SER A 55 12.55 -0.91 -2.91
N PRO A 56 13.77 -0.35 -3.10
CA PRO A 56 14.99 -1.15 -3.18
C PRO A 56 15.21 -2.03 -1.96
N GLY A 57 14.80 -1.58 -0.77
CA GLY A 57 14.89 -2.35 0.48
C GLY A 57 14.09 -3.66 0.51
N LEU A 58 13.23 -3.91 -0.48
CA LEU A 58 12.53 -5.19 -0.64
C LEU A 58 13.42 -6.31 -1.19
N TYR A 59 14.58 -5.99 -1.73
CA TYR A 59 15.45 -6.93 -2.40
C TYR A 59 16.72 -7.19 -1.58
N LYS A 60 17.13 -8.45 -1.56
CA LYS A 60 18.42 -8.82 -0.99
C LYS A 60 19.54 -8.23 -1.86
N SER A 61 20.65 -7.84 -1.25
CA SER A 61 21.82 -7.29 -1.97
C SER A 61 22.28 -8.18 -3.14
N SER A 62 22.24 -9.50 -2.97
CA SER A 62 22.55 -10.48 -4.03
C SER A 62 21.56 -10.50 -5.21
N SER A 63 20.40 -9.87 -5.08
CA SER A 63 19.38 -9.83 -6.14
C SER A 63 19.31 -8.47 -6.84
N ILE A 64 19.96 -7.45 -6.29
CA ILE A 64 19.80 -6.07 -6.77
C ILE A 64 20.36 -5.90 -8.18
N GLU A 65 21.53 -6.48 -8.47
CA GLU A 65 22.14 -6.45 -9.80
C GLU A 65 21.23 -7.06 -10.87
N SER A 66 20.62 -8.22 -10.58
CA SER A 66 19.63 -8.83 -11.48
C SER A 66 18.43 -7.93 -11.74
N ILE A 67 18.08 -7.06 -10.81
CA ILE A 67 16.98 -6.12 -10.96
C ILE A 67 17.41 -4.90 -11.76
N LEU A 68 18.59 -4.36 -11.50
CA LEU A 68 19.16 -3.26 -12.25
C LEU A 68 19.31 -3.63 -13.74
N ASN A 69 19.76 -4.84 -14.03
CA ASN A 69 19.83 -5.36 -15.40
C ASN A 69 18.47 -5.41 -16.11
N ARG A 70 17.36 -5.49 -15.39
CA ARG A 70 16.01 -5.42 -15.99
C ARG A 70 15.64 -4.00 -16.43
N PHE A 71 16.22 -2.97 -15.82
CA PHE A 71 15.93 -1.58 -16.17
C PHE A 71 16.35 -1.26 -17.61
N ASN A 72 17.36 -1.92 -18.16
CA ASN A 72 17.80 -1.76 -19.54
C ASN A 72 16.74 -2.11 -20.60
N TYR A 73 15.61 -2.73 -20.19
CA TYR A 73 14.49 -3.05 -21.07
C TYR A 73 13.41 -1.97 -21.12
N TYR A 74 13.63 -0.83 -20.41
CA TYR A 74 12.64 0.25 -20.29
C TYR A 74 13.26 1.58 -20.73
N ASP A 75 12.44 2.37 -21.38
CA ASP A 75 12.86 3.68 -21.89
C ASP A 75 12.55 4.80 -20.88
N TYR A 76 11.50 4.63 -20.07
CA TYR A 76 11.06 5.56 -19.05
C TYR A 76 10.63 4.86 -17.77
N PHE A 77 10.65 5.61 -16.65
CA PHE A 77 10.31 5.10 -15.33
C PHE A 77 9.33 6.04 -14.63
N ILE A 78 8.24 5.51 -14.15
CA ILE A 78 7.31 6.21 -13.27
C ILE A 78 7.43 5.59 -11.89
N PHE A 79 7.83 6.39 -10.92
CA PHE A 79 7.90 6.00 -9.52
C PHE A 79 6.66 6.51 -8.80
N VAL A 80 6.04 5.64 -7.99
CA VAL A 80 4.86 6.02 -7.21
C VAL A 80 5.20 6.83 -5.96
N SER A 81 6.47 6.91 -5.58
CA SER A 81 7.04 7.66 -4.45
C SER A 81 8.33 8.34 -4.89
N ASP A 82 8.52 9.61 -4.55
CA ASP A 82 9.74 10.36 -4.87
C ASP A 82 10.90 9.95 -3.97
N LEU A 83 10.65 9.64 -2.70
CA LEU A 83 11.66 9.08 -1.80
C LEU A 83 12.19 7.74 -2.31
N VAL A 84 11.30 6.88 -2.77
CA VAL A 84 11.69 5.59 -3.39
C VAL A 84 12.40 5.81 -4.72
N ARG A 85 11.98 6.81 -5.52
CA ARG A 85 12.68 7.20 -6.76
C ARG A 85 14.12 7.61 -6.48
N LYS A 86 14.35 8.50 -5.53
CA LYS A 86 15.69 8.94 -5.11
C LYS A 86 16.55 7.76 -4.67
N LYS A 87 16.03 6.86 -3.85
CA LYS A 87 16.74 5.64 -3.46
C LYS A 87 17.15 4.77 -4.65
N TRP A 88 16.26 4.57 -5.65
CA TRP A 88 16.60 3.82 -6.84
C TRP A 88 17.66 4.51 -7.70
N LEU A 89 17.62 5.83 -7.84
CA LEU A 89 18.61 6.59 -8.59
C LEU A 89 20.02 6.51 -7.95
N GLU A 90 20.11 6.36 -6.63
CA GLU A 90 21.40 6.13 -5.93
C GLU A 90 22.00 4.76 -6.24
N PHE A 91 21.18 3.76 -6.53
CA PHE A 91 21.61 2.37 -6.78
C PHE A 91 21.67 1.98 -8.26
N SER A 92 21.22 2.84 -9.16
CA SER A 92 21.01 2.49 -10.56
C SER A 92 21.58 3.55 -11.51
N GLU A 93 21.85 3.15 -12.74
CA GLU A 93 22.23 4.03 -13.85
C GLU A 93 21.00 4.63 -14.56
N ILE A 94 19.85 4.67 -13.92
CA ILE A 94 18.66 5.30 -14.49
C ILE A 94 18.93 6.79 -14.69
N ASP A 95 18.79 7.27 -15.93
CA ASP A 95 18.81 8.68 -16.23
C ASP A 95 17.65 9.40 -15.48
N ALA A 96 18.02 10.37 -14.66
CA ALA A 96 17.06 11.16 -13.90
C ALA A 96 16.02 11.86 -14.80
N ALA A 97 16.42 12.26 -16.03
CA ALA A 97 15.53 12.87 -17.02
C ALA A 97 14.47 11.89 -17.58
N LYS A 98 14.67 10.59 -17.41
CA LYS A 98 13.73 9.53 -17.79
C LYS A 98 12.93 8.99 -16.61
N SER A 99 13.09 9.56 -15.42
CA SER A 99 12.44 9.12 -14.18
C SER A 99 11.44 10.16 -13.68
N PHE A 100 10.19 9.76 -13.54
CA PHE A 100 9.07 10.64 -13.19
C PHE A 100 8.42 10.20 -11.90
N TYR A 101 7.93 11.15 -11.11
CA TYR A 101 7.12 10.87 -9.92
C TYR A 101 5.64 11.06 -10.24
N ILE A 102 4.87 9.98 -10.13
CA ILE A 102 3.41 10.02 -10.26
C ILE A 102 2.81 9.15 -9.16
N PRO A 103 2.28 9.75 -8.09
CA PRO A 103 1.74 8.99 -6.97
C PRO A 103 0.50 8.19 -7.34
N ASN A 104 0.24 7.13 -6.57
CA ASN A 104 -1.01 6.39 -6.68
C ASN A 104 -2.21 7.29 -6.32
N CYS A 105 -3.39 6.96 -6.85
CA CYS A 105 -4.67 7.50 -6.38
C CYS A 105 -5.63 6.38 -5.99
N VAL A 106 -6.73 6.75 -5.36
CA VAL A 106 -7.85 5.85 -5.04
C VAL A 106 -8.94 6.00 -6.10
N TRP A 107 -9.74 4.99 -6.28
CA TRP A 107 -10.94 5.09 -7.12
C TRP A 107 -12.07 5.80 -6.37
N GLU A 108 -12.17 7.10 -6.57
CA GLU A 108 -13.07 8.02 -5.85
C GLU A 108 -14.54 7.63 -5.92
N LYS A 109 -14.98 6.99 -7.01
CA LYS A 109 -16.35 6.45 -7.10
C LYS A 109 -16.65 5.49 -5.95
N ARG A 110 -15.70 4.60 -5.58
CA ARG A 110 -15.89 3.68 -4.44
C ARG A 110 -15.89 4.40 -3.10
N VAL A 111 -15.09 5.46 -2.96
CA VAL A 111 -15.09 6.32 -1.78
C VAL A 111 -16.47 6.97 -1.60
N GLY A 112 -17.00 7.59 -2.66
CA GLY A 112 -18.32 8.24 -2.65
C GLY A 112 -19.46 7.27 -2.36
N GLU A 113 -19.49 6.09 -2.96
CA GLU A 113 -20.52 5.07 -2.72
C GLU A 113 -20.55 4.61 -1.25
N ILE A 114 -19.41 4.50 -0.59
CA ILE A 114 -19.32 4.04 0.80
C ILE A 114 -19.70 5.16 1.77
N SER A 115 -19.22 6.38 1.53
CA SER A 115 -19.44 7.54 2.41
C SER A 115 -20.88 8.06 2.39
N GLN A 116 -21.73 7.58 1.49
CA GLN A 116 -23.18 7.84 1.54
C GLN A 116 -23.85 7.19 2.76
N ASN A 117 -23.27 6.15 3.33
CA ASN A 117 -23.76 5.48 4.52
C ASN A 117 -23.06 6.04 5.77
N SER A 118 -23.76 6.14 6.89
CA SER A 118 -23.10 6.52 8.13
C SER A 118 -22.06 5.46 8.54
N LYS A 119 -20.93 5.91 9.08
CA LYS A 119 -19.86 5.03 9.54
C LYS A 119 -20.34 4.01 10.58
N SER A 120 -21.15 4.43 11.53
CA SER A 120 -21.75 3.56 12.56
C SER A 120 -22.62 2.47 11.94
N ASN A 121 -23.45 2.77 10.94
CA ASN A 121 -24.28 1.77 10.26
C ASN A 121 -23.41 0.72 9.53
N VAL A 122 -22.33 1.16 8.85
CA VAL A 122 -21.42 0.24 8.16
C VAL A 122 -20.66 -0.61 9.18
N LYS A 123 -20.20 -0.01 10.28
CA LYS A 123 -19.51 -0.69 11.39
C LYS A 123 -20.39 -1.77 12.01
N LYS A 124 -21.63 -1.42 12.39
CA LYS A 124 -22.60 -2.36 12.95
C LYS A 124 -22.93 -3.51 12.00
N LYS A 125 -23.09 -3.22 10.70
CA LYS A 125 -23.35 -4.25 9.68
C LYS A 125 -22.16 -5.22 9.49
N LEU A 126 -20.92 -4.76 9.61
CA LEU A 126 -19.74 -5.57 9.37
C LEU A 126 -19.30 -6.33 10.61
N PHE A 127 -19.42 -5.72 11.79
CA PHE A 127 -18.82 -6.22 13.03
C PHE A 127 -19.85 -6.58 14.12
N GLY A 128 -21.13 -6.35 13.85
CA GLY A 128 -22.23 -6.71 14.77
C GLY A 128 -22.39 -5.78 15.97
N ASN A 129 -21.35 -5.04 16.34
CA ASN A 129 -21.32 -4.13 17.48
C ASN A 129 -20.50 -2.89 17.15
N ASP A 130 -20.93 -1.71 17.58
CA ASP A 130 -20.21 -0.44 17.41
C ASP A 130 -19.47 0.01 18.69
N ASP A 131 -19.65 -0.68 19.82
CA ASP A 131 -18.96 -0.36 21.08
C ASP A 131 -17.46 -0.76 21.09
N GLN A 132 -17.04 -1.64 20.17
CA GLN A 132 -15.63 -2.03 20.05
C GLN A 132 -14.82 -0.94 19.35
N PHE A 133 -13.60 -0.71 19.83
CA PHE A 133 -12.59 0.05 19.07
C PHE A 133 -11.93 -0.87 18.06
N ILE A 134 -12.29 -0.71 16.80
CA ILE A 134 -11.82 -1.56 15.68
C ILE A 134 -10.60 -0.93 15.03
N ALA A 135 -9.44 -1.56 15.19
CA ALA A 135 -8.24 -1.25 14.41
C ALA A 135 -8.08 -2.22 13.24
N ILE A 136 -7.67 -1.75 12.07
CA ILE A 136 -7.51 -2.58 10.88
C ILE A 136 -6.11 -2.48 10.28
N CYS A 137 -5.50 -3.64 9.95
CA CYS A 137 -4.41 -3.76 9.00
C CYS A 137 -4.97 -4.32 7.69
N ALA A 138 -5.04 -3.50 6.64
CA ALA A 138 -5.54 -3.91 5.34
C ALA A 138 -4.38 -4.20 4.37
N GLY A 139 -4.32 -5.41 3.84
CA GLY A 139 -3.26 -5.89 2.94
C GLY A 139 -2.89 -7.34 3.18
N GLU A 140 -1.85 -7.82 2.53
CA GLU A 140 -1.36 -9.18 2.73
C GLU A 140 -0.80 -9.35 4.15
N VAL A 141 -1.22 -10.42 4.85
CA VAL A 141 -0.67 -10.76 6.17
C VAL A 141 0.65 -11.48 5.98
N LYS A 142 1.76 -10.75 6.23
CA LYS A 142 3.13 -11.24 6.05
C LYS A 142 4.15 -10.37 6.80
N TYR A 143 5.31 -10.91 7.12
CA TYR A 143 6.37 -10.27 7.90
C TYR A 143 6.70 -8.82 7.47
N ARG A 144 6.79 -8.55 6.15
CA ARG A 144 7.04 -7.20 5.64
C ARG A 144 6.00 -6.16 6.09
N LYS A 145 4.77 -6.61 6.34
CA LYS A 145 3.65 -5.73 6.73
C LYS A 145 3.60 -5.43 8.23
N GLY A 146 4.44 -6.08 9.04
CA GLY A 146 4.67 -5.74 10.43
C GLY A 146 3.51 -6.03 11.39
N GLN A 147 2.54 -6.88 11.00
CA GLN A 147 1.41 -7.21 11.89
C GLN A 147 1.85 -7.88 13.20
N ASP A 148 2.99 -8.54 13.19
CA ASP A 148 3.65 -9.10 14.37
C ASP A 148 3.95 -8.02 15.42
N LEU A 149 4.39 -6.84 15.03
CA LEU A 149 4.68 -5.72 15.94
C LEU A 149 3.46 -5.31 16.78
N ILE A 150 2.25 -5.39 16.21
CA ILE A 150 1.02 -5.10 16.97
C ILE A 150 0.69 -6.28 17.88
N ILE A 151 0.79 -7.51 17.37
CA ILE A 151 0.40 -8.73 18.12
C ILE A 151 1.33 -8.97 19.31
N GLU A 152 2.63 -8.75 19.16
CA GLU A 152 3.60 -8.86 20.27
C GLU A 152 3.33 -7.86 21.40
N ASN A 153 2.70 -6.71 21.09
CA ASN A 153 2.36 -5.67 22.04
C ASN A 153 0.85 -5.60 22.35
N LEU A 154 0.08 -6.60 21.90
CA LEU A 154 -1.38 -6.58 21.98
C LEU A 154 -1.91 -6.53 23.41
N LYS A 155 -1.20 -7.16 24.36
CA LYS A 155 -1.56 -7.11 25.78
C LYS A 155 -1.55 -5.67 26.30
N LEU A 156 -0.49 -4.92 26.06
CA LEU A 156 -0.37 -3.51 26.46
C LEU A 156 -1.47 -2.65 25.82
N ILE A 157 -1.76 -2.89 24.54
CA ILE A 157 -2.83 -2.18 23.84
C ILE A 157 -4.19 -2.49 24.46
N CYS A 158 -4.47 -3.75 24.80
CA CYS A 158 -5.72 -4.14 25.43
C CYS A 158 -5.87 -3.66 26.88
N ASP A 159 -4.78 -3.51 27.61
CA ASP A 159 -4.77 -2.93 28.97
C ASP A 159 -5.15 -1.44 28.91
N LEU A 160 -4.72 -0.70 27.87
CA LEU A 160 -5.10 0.71 27.63
C LEU A 160 -6.49 0.86 27.01
N ILE A 161 -6.91 -0.10 26.18
CA ILE A 161 -8.17 -0.05 25.41
C ILE A 161 -8.89 -1.40 25.57
N PRO A 162 -9.68 -1.59 26.65
CA PRO A 162 -10.29 -2.91 26.96
C PRO A 162 -11.20 -3.47 25.88
N ASN A 163 -11.87 -2.60 25.10
CA ASN A 163 -12.75 -2.96 24.00
C ASN A 163 -12.02 -3.03 22.62
N PHE A 164 -10.68 -3.11 22.60
CA PHE A 164 -9.89 -3.20 21.39
C PHE A 164 -10.14 -4.50 20.62
N LYS A 165 -10.23 -4.38 19.29
CA LYS A 165 -10.27 -5.50 18.35
C LYS A 165 -9.40 -5.18 17.15
N LEU A 166 -8.51 -6.11 16.78
CA LEU A 166 -7.66 -6.00 15.59
C LEU A 166 -8.22 -6.83 14.43
N LEU A 167 -8.35 -6.23 13.26
CA LEU A 167 -8.70 -6.93 12.02
C LEU A 167 -7.48 -7.01 11.10
N LEU A 168 -7.10 -8.22 10.70
CA LEU A 168 -6.06 -8.50 9.72
C LEU A 168 -6.72 -8.95 8.41
N LEU A 169 -6.94 -7.99 7.49
CA LEU A 169 -7.71 -8.21 6.27
C LEU A 169 -6.83 -8.31 5.04
N GLY A 170 -6.87 -9.44 4.32
CA GLY A 170 -6.17 -9.60 3.05
C GLY A 170 -5.73 -11.03 2.74
N ARG A 171 -4.80 -11.16 1.78
CA ARG A 171 -4.17 -12.46 1.51
C ARG A 171 -3.39 -12.93 2.73
N GLN A 172 -3.43 -14.21 2.98
CA GLN A 172 -2.89 -14.80 4.19
C GLN A 172 -1.67 -15.69 3.85
N ASN A 173 -0.48 -15.30 4.30
CA ASN A 173 0.68 -16.18 4.31
C ASN A 173 0.52 -17.19 5.46
N GLN A 174 0.29 -18.46 5.13
CA GLN A 174 -0.09 -19.47 6.12
C GLN A 174 0.99 -19.72 7.18
N THR A 175 2.28 -19.67 6.81
CA THR A 175 3.39 -19.82 7.75
C THR A 175 3.39 -18.69 8.76
N PHE A 176 3.33 -17.44 8.28
CA PHE A 176 3.33 -16.27 9.15
C PHE A 176 2.08 -16.19 10.04
N ILE A 177 0.90 -16.57 9.52
CA ILE A 177 -0.33 -16.65 10.33
C ILE A 177 -0.21 -17.68 11.45
N LYS A 178 0.43 -18.82 11.19
CA LYS A 178 0.66 -19.82 12.24
C LYS A 178 1.53 -19.25 13.36
N GLU A 179 2.58 -18.48 13.00
CA GLU A 179 3.43 -17.80 13.97
C GLU A 179 2.62 -16.79 14.81
N LEU A 180 1.82 -15.94 14.16
CA LEU A 180 0.97 -14.95 14.84
C LEU A 180 -0.06 -15.61 15.77
N LYS A 181 -0.70 -16.71 15.34
CA LYS A 181 -1.65 -17.46 16.17
C LYS A 181 -0.98 -18.10 17.39
N ASN A 182 0.25 -18.58 17.27
CA ASN A 182 0.99 -19.10 18.41
C ASN A 182 1.28 -17.99 19.46
N ILE A 183 1.65 -16.78 19.00
CA ILE A 183 1.84 -15.64 19.91
C ILE A 183 0.53 -15.33 20.63
N LEU A 184 -0.59 -15.24 19.89
CA LEU A 184 -1.91 -14.94 20.44
C LEU A 184 -2.35 -15.98 21.47
N PHE A 185 -2.14 -17.25 21.18
CA PHE A 185 -2.44 -18.36 22.10
C PHE A 185 -1.65 -18.25 23.40
N ASN A 186 -0.34 -17.95 23.31
CA ASN A 186 0.51 -17.78 24.49
C ASN A 186 0.13 -16.56 25.34
N LEU A 187 -0.56 -15.58 24.76
CA LEU A 187 -1.03 -14.36 25.43
C LEU A 187 -2.50 -14.47 25.90
N ASP A 188 -3.21 -15.54 25.56
CA ASP A 188 -4.67 -15.70 25.77
C ASP A 188 -5.49 -14.55 25.16
N LEU A 189 -5.11 -14.14 23.91
CA LEU A 189 -5.68 -12.96 23.22
C LEU A 189 -6.24 -13.29 21.82
N GLU A 190 -6.52 -14.59 21.51
CA GLU A 190 -7.04 -15.00 20.20
C GLU A 190 -8.38 -14.31 19.87
N ASN A 191 -9.21 -14.07 20.88
CA ASN A 191 -10.48 -13.38 20.76
C ASN A 191 -10.35 -11.88 20.38
N LYS A 192 -9.17 -11.30 20.54
CA LYS A 192 -8.88 -9.89 20.21
C LYS A 192 -8.46 -9.66 18.76
N VAL A 193 -8.16 -10.71 18.00
CA VAL A 193 -7.71 -10.62 16.61
C VAL A 193 -8.59 -11.43 15.68
N GLU A 194 -8.97 -10.83 14.57
CA GLU A 194 -9.72 -11.51 13.50
C GLU A 194 -8.93 -11.52 12.20
N PHE A 195 -8.72 -12.70 11.63
CA PHE A 195 -8.06 -12.91 10.35
C PHE A 195 -9.12 -12.99 9.25
N ILE A 196 -9.28 -11.91 8.47
CA ILE A 196 -10.27 -11.82 7.40
C ILE A 196 -9.57 -12.08 6.05
N PRO A 197 -9.98 -13.12 5.29
CA PRO A 197 -9.46 -13.36 3.95
C PRO A 197 -9.67 -12.15 3.03
N HIS A 198 -8.96 -12.14 1.89
CA HIS A 198 -9.11 -11.08 0.90
C HIS A 198 -10.57 -10.81 0.55
N GLN A 199 -10.97 -9.55 0.63
CA GLN A 199 -12.31 -9.06 0.30
C GLN A 199 -12.26 -8.17 -0.94
N PRO A 200 -13.15 -8.34 -1.93
CA PRO A 200 -13.21 -7.49 -3.13
C PRO A 200 -13.45 -6.01 -2.80
N ASN A 201 -14.16 -5.73 -1.73
CA ASN A 201 -14.49 -4.38 -1.26
C ASN A 201 -13.86 -4.10 0.11
N ALA A 202 -12.52 -4.24 0.21
CA ALA A 202 -11.77 -4.02 1.44
C ALA A 202 -11.92 -2.58 1.98
N ILE A 203 -12.16 -1.61 1.11
CA ILE A 203 -12.29 -0.20 1.44
C ILE A 203 -13.45 0.08 2.44
N LYS A 204 -14.52 -0.73 2.42
CA LYS A 204 -15.62 -0.59 3.38
C LYS A 204 -15.21 -0.96 4.82
N TYR A 205 -14.25 -1.88 4.97
CA TYR A 205 -13.69 -2.24 6.28
C TYR A 205 -12.81 -1.13 6.82
N ILE A 206 -12.01 -0.47 5.94
CA ILE A 206 -11.21 0.70 6.30
C ILE A 206 -12.12 1.84 6.74
N TYR A 207 -13.21 2.10 6.02
CA TYR A 207 -14.20 3.11 6.38
C TYR A 207 -14.84 2.86 7.74
N ALA A 208 -15.22 1.61 8.02
CA ALA A 208 -15.89 1.22 9.26
C ALA A 208 -14.95 1.17 10.47
N ALA A 209 -13.64 1.04 10.26
CA ALA A 209 -12.66 0.96 11.34
C ALA A 209 -12.44 2.31 12.05
N ASP A 210 -12.09 2.26 13.33
CA ASP A 210 -11.74 3.43 14.12
C ASP A 210 -10.33 3.92 13.88
N ALA A 211 -9.42 3.01 13.45
CA ALA A 211 -8.07 3.34 13.02
C ALA A 211 -7.55 2.37 11.95
N LEU A 212 -6.81 2.89 10.97
CA LEU A 212 -5.92 2.10 10.10
C LEU A 212 -4.55 2.01 10.78
N LEU A 213 -4.05 0.79 10.96
CA LEU A 213 -2.68 0.52 11.41
C LEU A 213 -1.84 0.01 10.23
N GLN A 214 -0.73 0.69 9.95
CA GLN A 214 0.18 0.35 8.86
C GLN A 214 1.63 0.21 9.37
N PRO A 215 1.95 -0.85 10.16
CA PRO A 215 3.25 -1.02 10.80
C PRO A 215 4.30 -1.65 9.85
N SER A 216 4.23 -1.34 8.58
CA SER A 216 5.05 -1.98 7.55
C SER A 216 6.54 -1.74 7.74
N ARG A 217 7.36 -2.75 7.48
CA ARG A 217 8.82 -2.64 7.44
C ARG A 217 9.34 -2.01 6.14
N SER A 218 8.52 -2.05 5.08
CA SER A 218 8.82 -1.38 3.81
C SER A 218 7.56 -1.21 2.97
N GLU A 219 7.38 -0.01 2.37
CA GLU A 219 6.27 0.36 1.50
C GLU A 219 6.69 1.43 0.49
N ALA A 220 6.47 1.20 -0.79
CA ALA A 220 6.74 2.27 -1.75
C ALA A 220 5.74 3.44 -1.60
N LEU A 221 4.45 3.17 -1.77
CA LEU A 221 3.36 4.11 -1.51
C LEU A 221 2.07 3.35 -1.25
N PRO A 222 1.69 3.10 0.02
CA PRO A 222 0.58 2.21 0.36
C PRO A 222 -0.78 2.82 0.02
N ARG A 223 -1.54 2.13 -0.83
CA ARG A 223 -2.89 2.56 -1.23
C ARG A 223 -3.87 2.58 -0.07
N THR A 224 -3.67 1.74 0.93
CA THR A 224 -4.49 1.68 2.15
C THR A 224 -4.46 2.99 2.94
N ILE A 225 -3.30 3.67 2.99
CA ILE A 225 -3.19 5.00 3.58
C ILE A 225 -3.98 6.03 2.76
N LEU A 226 -3.85 6.03 1.43
CA LEU A 226 -4.65 6.91 0.56
C LEU A 226 -6.16 6.66 0.74
N GLU A 227 -6.56 5.40 0.85
CA GLU A 227 -7.95 5.00 1.12
C GLU A 227 -8.43 5.54 2.48
N ALA A 228 -7.62 5.40 3.54
CA ALA A 228 -7.93 5.93 4.87
C ALA A 228 -8.03 7.47 4.88
N MET A 229 -7.09 8.17 4.23
CA MET A 229 -7.14 9.63 4.07
C MET A 229 -8.44 10.07 3.38
N ALA A 230 -8.79 9.44 2.25
CA ALA A 230 -10.01 9.77 1.50
C ALA A 230 -11.29 9.50 2.30
N LEU A 231 -11.28 8.49 3.17
CA LEU A 231 -12.43 8.05 3.98
C LEU A 231 -12.49 8.66 5.38
N LYS A 232 -11.56 9.55 5.72
CA LYS A 232 -11.45 10.11 7.07
C LYS A 232 -11.30 9.04 8.15
N THR A 233 -10.50 8.01 7.89
CA THR A 233 -10.13 7.01 8.88
C THR A 233 -8.78 7.40 9.49
N PRO A 234 -8.65 7.53 10.82
CA PRO A 234 -7.39 7.86 11.50
C PRO A 234 -6.29 6.86 11.17
N ILE A 235 -5.04 7.33 11.12
CA ILE A 235 -3.90 6.53 10.65
C ILE A 235 -2.80 6.53 11.71
N VAL A 236 -2.33 5.32 12.07
CA VAL A 236 -1.06 5.09 12.78
C VAL A 236 -0.18 4.25 11.87
N ALA A 237 0.98 4.76 11.48
CA ALA A 237 1.82 4.11 10.47
C ALA A 237 3.31 4.20 10.83
N SER A 238 4.09 3.25 10.32
CA SER A 238 5.56 3.32 10.41
C SER A 238 6.12 4.41 9.50
N ASP A 239 7.18 5.07 9.95
CA ASP A 239 7.93 6.09 9.20
C ASP A 239 8.97 5.41 8.29
N VAL A 240 8.49 4.78 7.21
CA VAL A 240 9.35 4.05 6.26
C VAL A 240 9.04 4.39 4.81
N ASP A 241 10.09 4.39 3.98
CA ASP A 241 10.05 4.55 2.52
C ASP A 241 9.15 5.72 2.06
N GLY A 242 8.05 5.44 1.36
CA GLY A 242 7.14 6.46 0.83
C GLY A 242 5.95 6.80 1.74
N ILE A 243 5.86 6.26 2.97
CA ILE A 243 4.76 6.61 3.89
C ILE A 243 4.81 8.09 4.30
N PRO A 244 5.98 8.69 4.65
CA PRO A 244 6.07 10.11 4.99
C PRO A 244 5.71 11.08 3.86
N GLU A 245 5.67 10.61 2.61
CA GLU A 245 5.17 11.43 1.50
C GLU A 245 3.64 11.59 1.54
N LEU A 246 2.93 10.57 2.05
CA LEU A 246 1.47 10.58 2.13
C LEU A 246 0.98 11.39 3.31
N VAL A 247 1.58 11.20 4.47
CA VAL A 247 1.11 11.74 5.76
C VAL A 247 2.24 12.35 6.57
N GLU A 248 1.89 13.34 7.40
CA GLU A 248 2.80 14.08 8.25
C GLU A 248 2.52 13.73 9.72
N ASP A 249 3.61 13.46 10.49
CA ASP A 249 3.50 13.09 11.91
C ASP A 249 2.79 14.17 12.73
N ASN A 250 1.87 13.74 13.58
CA ASN A 250 1.04 14.58 14.47
C ASN A 250 0.20 15.66 13.74
N ARG A 251 0.21 15.69 12.40
CA ARG A 251 -0.55 16.64 11.61
C ARG A 251 -1.67 15.96 10.80
N SER A 252 -1.36 14.85 10.13
CA SER A 252 -2.32 14.08 9.31
C SER A 252 -2.33 12.59 9.61
N ALA A 253 -1.40 12.11 10.44
CA ALA A 253 -1.32 10.76 10.98
C ALA A 253 -0.45 10.77 12.24
N ILE A 254 -0.34 9.62 12.91
CA ILE A 254 0.72 9.37 13.87
C ILE A 254 1.74 8.46 13.18
N LEU A 255 2.99 8.95 13.05
CA LEU A 255 4.10 8.17 12.50
C LEU A 255 5.01 7.70 13.63
N PHE A 256 5.48 6.45 13.53
CA PHE A 256 6.42 5.87 14.48
C PHE A 256 7.60 5.20 13.78
N SER A 257 8.78 5.26 14.41
CA SER A 257 9.94 4.50 13.96
C SER A 257 9.80 3.03 14.35
N LEU A 258 10.27 2.11 13.51
CA LEU A 258 10.35 0.68 13.86
C LEU A 258 11.28 0.38 15.05
N SER A 259 12.14 1.32 15.41
CA SER A 259 12.96 1.27 16.63
C SER A 259 12.27 1.83 17.88
N ASN A 260 11.06 2.39 17.74
CA ASN A 260 10.27 2.98 18.83
C ASN A 260 8.82 2.53 18.74
N ILE A 261 8.55 1.30 19.17
CA ILE A 261 7.21 0.69 19.13
C ILE A 261 6.28 1.31 20.18
N ASP A 262 6.82 1.84 21.28
CA ASP A 262 6.02 2.52 22.29
C ASP A 262 5.23 3.69 21.68
N LYS A 263 5.82 4.44 20.75
CA LYS A 263 5.11 5.50 20.01
C LYS A 263 3.94 4.97 19.18
N MET A 264 3.98 3.72 18.70
CA MET A 264 2.84 3.07 18.04
C MET A 264 1.71 2.84 19.03
N ILE A 265 2.02 2.29 20.21
CA ILE A 265 1.06 2.00 21.28
C ILE A 265 0.40 3.29 21.76
N ASP A 266 1.22 4.29 22.08
CA ASP A 266 0.76 5.63 22.49
C ASP A 266 -0.10 6.28 21.41
N GLY A 267 0.28 6.12 20.16
CA GLY A 267 -0.47 6.62 19.00
C GLY A 267 -1.86 5.99 18.90
N ILE A 268 -1.96 4.68 19.08
CA ILE A 268 -3.25 3.97 19.08
C ILE A 268 -4.11 4.45 20.24
N ASN A 269 -3.54 4.58 21.45
CA ASN A 269 -4.23 5.09 22.63
C ASN A 269 -4.66 6.56 22.45
N THR A 270 -3.84 7.40 21.82
CA THR A 270 -4.19 8.80 21.52
C THR A 270 -5.38 8.89 20.56
N ILE A 271 -5.42 8.06 19.50
CA ILE A 271 -6.57 7.97 18.60
C ILE A 271 -7.83 7.54 19.34
N TYR A 272 -7.73 6.63 20.32
CA TYR A 272 -8.85 6.16 21.13
C TYR A 272 -9.34 7.25 22.08
N SER A 273 -8.46 7.84 22.88
CA SER A 273 -8.81 8.69 24.02
C SER A 273 -8.99 10.17 23.67
N ASN A 274 -8.26 10.70 22.68
CA ASN A 274 -8.29 12.11 22.31
C ASN A 274 -9.11 12.37 21.03
N HIS A 275 -10.41 12.54 21.19
CA HIS A 275 -11.35 12.75 20.08
C HIS A 275 -11.06 14.03 19.27
N SER A 276 -10.64 15.12 19.94
CA SER A 276 -10.33 16.40 19.28
C SER A 276 -9.12 16.25 18.37
N PHE A 277 -8.03 15.71 18.89
CA PHE A 277 -6.81 15.45 18.10
C PHE A 277 -7.09 14.47 16.94
N ARG A 278 -7.79 13.36 17.22
CA ARG A 278 -8.18 12.40 16.19
C ARG A 278 -8.93 13.06 15.04
N ASN A 279 -9.93 13.91 15.33
CA ASN A 279 -10.69 14.61 14.31
C ASN A 279 -9.81 15.58 13.52
N GLN A 280 -8.95 16.34 14.19
CA GLN A 280 -8.03 17.28 13.55
C GLN A 280 -7.10 16.62 12.55
N ILE A 281 -6.36 15.54 12.96
CA ILE A 281 -5.44 14.86 12.07
C ILE A 281 -6.17 14.19 10.89
N THR A 282 -7.38 13.70 11.12
CA THR A 282 -8.19 13.04 10.11
C THR A 282 -8.69 14.02 9.04
N GLU A 283 -9.14 15.21 9.44
CA GLU A 283 -9.54 16.28 8.50
C GLU A 283 -8.32 16.77 7.71
N ASN A 284 -7.17 16.94 8.35
CA ASN A 284 -5.93 17.30 7.67
C ASN A 284 -5.50 16.24 6.65
N ALA A 285 -5.58 14.95 7.00
CA ALA A 285 -5.30 13.84 6.10
C ALA A 285 -6.24 13.86 4.88
N HIS A 286 -7.54 14.05 5.13
CA HIS A 286 -8.55 14.14 4.09
C HIS A 286 -8.30 15.29 3.13
N LYS A 287 -8.03 16.50 3.67
CA LYS A 287 -7.69 17.67 2.84
C LYS A 287 -6.44 17.40 2.01
N ARG A 288 -5.37 16.84 2.62
CA ARG A 288 -4.12 16.51 1.94
C ARG A 288 -4.34 15.51 0.79
N TYR A 289 -5.22 14.52 0.97
CA TYR A 289 -5.59 13.58 -0.09
C TYR A 289 -6.16 14.30 -1.31
N TRP A 290 -7.16 15.18 -1.11
CA TRP A 290 -7.81 15.87 -2.22
C TRP A 290 -6.87 16.87 -2.92
N ASP A 291 -6.03 17.56 -2.14
CA ASP A 291 -5.09 18.55 -2.66
C ASP A 291 -3.97 17.90 -3.51
N ASN A 292 -3.49 16.67 -3.15
CA ASN A 292 -2.27 16.12 -3.74
C ASN A 292 -2.45 14.76 -4.43
N PHE A 293 -3.40 13.92 -3.99
CA PHE A 293 -3.48 12.50 -4.40
C PHE A 293 -4.82 12.15 -5.05
N SER A 294 -5.66 13.13 -5.36
CA SER A 294 -6.92 12.93 -6.04
C SER A 294 -6.73 12.31 -7.44
N ARG A 295 -7.77 11.65 -7.95
CA ARG A 295 -7.78 11.15 -9.32
C ARG A 295 -7.51 12.24 -10.34
N ARG A 296 -7.99 13.46 -10.09
CA ARG A 296 -7.74 14.61 -10.96
C ARG A 296 -6.25 14.90 -11.08
N ASN A 297 -5.54 14.99 -9.94
CA ASN A 297 -4.09 15.23 -9.92
C ASN A 297 -3.33 14.07 -10.57
N HIS A 298 -3.75 12.84 -10.32
CA HIS A 298 -3.14 11.67 -10.94
C HIS A 298 -3.25 11.70 -12.48
N ILE A 299 -4.43 12.03 -13.03
CA ILE A 299 -4.62 12.17 -14.49
C ILE A 299 -3.78 13.34 -15.04
N GLN A 300 -3.73 14.47 -14.34
CA GLN A 300 -2.91 15.61 -14.73
C GLN A 300 -1.43 15.24 -14.81
N ASN A 301 -0.89 14.57 -13.79
CA ASN A 301 0.50 14.12 -13.77
C ASN A 301 0.83 13.17 -14.93
N TYR A 302 -0.07 12.24 -15.27
CA TYR A 302 0.10 11.39 -16.46
C TYR A 302 0.03 12.19 -17.76
N SER A 303 -0.85 13.18 -17.85
CA SER A 303 -0.94 14.04 -19.05
C SER A 303 0.33 14.87 -19.24
N GLU A 304 0.91 15.38 -18.17
CA GLU A 304 2.18 16.13 -18.20
C GLU A 304 3.35 15.20 -18.57
N PHE A 305 3.38 13.99 -18.01
CA PHE A 305 4.37 12.97 -18.39
C PHE A 305 4.31 12.67 -19.89
N ILE A 306 3.12 12.39 -20.45
CA ILE A 306 2.95 12.04 -21.87
C ILE A 306 3.43 13.18 -22.78
N LYS A 307 3.19 14.44 -22.42
CA LYS A 307 3.66 15.60 -23.19
C LYS A 307 5.18 15.76 -23.21
N GLN A 308 5.89 15.20 -22.24
CA GLN A 308 7.36 15.25 -22.17
C GLN A 308 8.03 14.13 -22.96
N ILE A 309 7.27 13.14 -23.43
CA ILE A 309 7.81 12.03 -24.19
C ILE A 309 7.84 12.38 -25.69
N PRO A 310 9.02 12.34 -26.34
CA PRO A 310 9.12 12.56 -27.76
C PRO A 310 8.31 11.56 -28.58
N ASN A 311 7.58 12.02 -29.58
CA ASN A 311 6.84 11.21 -30.56
C ASN A 311 5.68 10.35 -30.00
N VAL A 312 5.10 10.71 -28.86
CA VAL A 312 3.88 10.06 -28.33
C VAL A 312 2.62 10.85 -28.66
#